data_4e61621ddbfe08fcacc257d7a08f974b
#
_entry.id   4e61621ddbfe08fcacc257d7a08f974b
#
_cell.length_a   1.000
_cell.length_b   1.000
_cell.length_c   1.000
_cell.angle_alpha   90.00
_cell.angle_beta   90.00
_cell.angle_gamma   90.00
#
_symmetry.space_group_name_H-M   'P 1'
#
loop_
_entity.id
_entity.type
_entity.pdbx_description
1 polymer ?
#
loop_
_entity_poly.entity_id
_entity_poly.type
_entity_poly.pdbx_seq_one_letter_code
_entity_poly.pdbx_strand_id
1 'polypeptide(L)'
;MSASEVMTEAVYRSEPRAQGGDYRPAVILQVLPELDAGGVERGTVDIARAIVDGGGKALVASQGGRLERELDRFGAKHINLPLKSKNILTMRKNIDALVKLISDEGVDIIHARSRAPAWSAYFAARKAGIPFVTTFHGTYSGYKNPFKRRYNAIMTMGDQVIAISQHIANHINKYYKVEPDRLNIVPRGTNVDLFNPENVSQERLISLSNQWRLSGEEYVIMLPGRITRWKGHGFLIRALPAVLKSLGHRRVRCLIVGSDQGRTGYRDEVLQMTSKLGLEDVVHIVDHCADMPAAYMLADVVACPSIEPEAFGRIPSEAQAMGRPVVSTAHGGAMETVLPGETGWLVTPNEVEQLSRALVQVLSMTPEKRATLAAKGRQHVIDHYSLEQMAEQTLGVYAKALKRVHRNAA
;
A
#
# COMPACT_ATOMS: atom_id res chain seq x y z
N MET A 1 -17.78 -11.18 17.35
CA MET A 1 -18.11 -9.74 17.45
C MET A 1 -18.27 -9.23 16.03
N SER A 2 -19.31 -8.49 15.73
CA SER A 2 -19.49 -7.86 14.41
C SER A 2 -18.46 -6.73 14.22
N ALA A 3 -18.15 -6.37 12.96
CA ALA A 3 -17.27 -5.23 12.65
C ALA A 3 -17.69 -3.96 13.38
N SER A 4 -19.01 -3.74 13.55
CA SER A 4 -19.59 -2.64 14.32
C SER A 4 -19.24 -2.69 15.82
N GLU A 5 -19.21 -3.87 16.43
CA GLU A 5 -18.86 -4.04 17.85
C GLU A 5 -17.36 -3.83 18.09
N VAL A 6 -16.51 -4.31 17.19
CA VAL A 6 -15.06 -4.06 17.24
C VAL A 6 -14.75 -2.58 17.02
N MET A 7 -15.43 -1.91 16.09
CA MET A 7 -15.31 -0.47 15.88
C MET A 7 -15.74 0.31 17.12
N THR A 8 -16.87 -0.03 17.73
CA THR A 8 -17.38 0.63 18.94
C THR A 8 -16.39 0.48 20.11
N GLU A 9 -15.88 -0.72 20.37
CA GLU A 9 -14.92 -0.95 21.47
C GLU A 9 -13.54 -0.29 21.23
N ALA A 10 -13.09 -0.19 19.96
CA ALA A 10 -11.83 0.44 19.59
C ALA A 10 -11.88 1.96 19.58
N VAL A 11 -13.04 2.54 19.28
CA VAL A 11 -13.24 3.98 19.07
C VAL A 11 -13.73 4.68 20.33
N TYR A 12 -14.40 3.96 21.24
CA TYR A 12 -14.91 4.52 22.50
C TYR A 12 -14.09 4.02 23.68
N ARG A 13 -13.51 4.93 24.42
CA ARG A 13 -12.80 4.62 25.68
C ARG A 13 -13.84 4.45 26.80
N SER A 14 -13.93 3.27 27.38
CA SER A 14 -14.61 3.07 28.66
C SER A 14 -13.73 3.58 29.80
N GLU A 15 -13.93 4.79 30.27
CA GLU A 15 -13.41 5.17 31.57
C GLU A 15 -14.39 4.64 32.64
N PRO A 16 -13.93 3.84 33.62
CA PRO A 16 -14.71 3.59 34.80
C PRO A 16 -14.59 4.82 35.72
N ARG A 17 -15.35 5.87 35.42
CA ARG A 17 -15.68 6.88 36.42
C ARG A 17 -16.98 6.49 37.08
N ALA A 18 -16.96 6.52 38.41
CA ALA A 18 -18.09 6.21 39.26
C ALA A 18 -19.40 6.81 38.73
N GLN A 19 -20.40 5.95 38.54
CA GLN A 19 -21.81 6.25 38.33
C GLN A 19 -22.14 7.18 37.13
N GLY A 20 -22.36 6.56 35.96
CA GLY A 20 -22.77 7.22 34.72
C GLY A 20 -21.62 7.31 33.71
N GLY A 21 -21.40 6.24 32.95
CA GLY A 21 -20.26 6.19 32.00
C GLY A 21 -20.46 7.14 30.83
N ASP A 22 -19.87 8.32 30.86
CA ASP A 22 -19.69 9.16 29.69
C ASP A 22 -18.61 8.54 28.78
N TYR A 23 -19.06 7.84 27.75
CA TYR A 23 -18.19 7.35 26.66
C TYR A 23 -17.75 8.56 25.83
N ARG A 24 -16.46 8.93 25.87
CA ARG A 24 -15.92 9.89 24.95
C ARG A 24 -15.26 9.19 23.75
N PRO A 25 -15.35 9.79 22.56
CA PRO A 25 -14.64 9.28 21.37
C PRO A 25 -13.12 9.23 21.60
N ALA A 26 -12.49 8.13 21.16
CA ALA A 26 -11.03 8.04 21.18
C ALA A 26 -10.39 9.05 20.22
N VAL A 27 -9.32 9.70 20.66
CA VAL A 27 -8.55 10.67 19.86
C VAL A 27 -7.25 10.01 19.40
N ILE A 28 -7.10 9.79 18.10
CA ILE A 28 -5.94 9.12 17.52
C ILE A 28 -5.11 10.12 16.72
N LEU A 29 -3.83 10.25 17.08
CA LEU A 29 -2.86 11.08 16.36
C LEU A 29 -1.96 10.21 15.48
N GLN A 30 -2.09 10.32 14.16
CA GLN A 30 -1.16 9.72 13.21
C GLN A 30 -0.04 10.71 12.86
N VAL A 31 1.21 10.23 12.78
CA VAL A 31 2.37 11.07 12.44
C VAL A 31 3.15 10.49 11.27
N LEU A 32 3.42 11.34 10.26
CA LEU A 32 4.17 10.97 9.04
C LEU A 32 5.00 12.16 8.54
N PRO A 33 5.96 11.98 7.60
CA PRO A 33 6.79 13.08 7.11
C PRO A 33 6.00 14.16 6.36
N GLU A 34 5.17 13.74 5.41
CA GLU A 34 4.40 14.60 4.49
C GLU A 34 3.13 13.87 4.01
N LEU A 35 2.19 14.60 3.40
CA LEU A 35 0.90 14.10 2.87
C LEU A 35 0.78 14.32 1.36
N ASP A 36 1.83 14.03 0.58
CA ASP A 36 1.79 14.22 -0.87
C ASP A 36 1.20 13.02 -1.59
N ALA A 37 2.05 12.10 -2.09
CA ALA A 37 1.63 10.94 -2.85
C ALA A 37 2.44 9.71 -2.47
N GLY A 38 1.75 8.62 -2.22
CA GLY A 38 2.38 7.35 -1.89
C GLY A 38 1.47 6.45 -1.07
N GLY A 39 1.95 5.24 -0.87
CA GLY A 39 1.17 4.26 -0.13
C GLY A 39 1.03 4.56 1.37
N VAL A 40 2.03 5.19 1.99
CA VAL A 40 1.99 5.57 3.41
C VAL A 40 0.98 6.67 3.64
N GLU A 41 1.04 7.71 2.81
CA GLU A 41 0.20 8.90 2.83
C GLU A 41 -1.26 8.50 2.61
N ARG A 42 -1.55 7.73 1.53
CA ARG A 42 -2.89 7.23 1.24
C ARG A 42 -3.45 6.42 2.40
N GLY A 43 -2.71 5.43 2.90
CA GLY A 43 -3.17 4.62 4.03
C GLY A 43 -3.30 5.39 5.35
N THR A 44 -2.64 6.55 5.51
CA THR A 44 -2.86 7.46 6.65
C THR A 44 -4.23 8.12 6.54
N VAL A 45 -4.58 8.61 5.34
CA VAL A 45 -5.89 9.23 5.07
C VAL A 45 -7.01 8.19 5.21
N ASP A 46 -6.81 6.97 4.66
CA ASP A 46 -7.80 5.89 4.75
C ASP A 46 -8.10 5.50 6.20
N ILE A 47 -7.07 5.38 7.05
CA ILE A 47 -7.25 5.09 8.49
C ILE A 47 -7.81 6.30 9.24
N ALA A 48 -7.46 7.54 8.87
CA ALA A 48 -8.06 8.73 9.47
C ALA A 48 -9.58 8.79 9.19
N ARG A 49 -9.99 8.46 7.96
CA ARG A 49 -11.42 8.31 7.61
C ARG A 49 -12.09 7.24 8.46
N ALA A 50 -11.50 6.04 8.54
CA ALA A 50 -12.09 4.95 9.32
C ALA A 50 -12.25 5.29 10.82
N ILE A 51 -11.32 6.07 11.39
CA ILE A 51 -11.45 6.56 12.77
C ILE A 51 -12.67 7.49 12.90
N VAL A 52 -12.84 8.43 11.96
CA VAL A 52 -13.97 9.38 11.99
C VAL A 52 -15.29 8.67 11.74
N ASP A 53 -15.35 7.78 10.73
CA ASP A 53 -16.56 7.00 10.41
C ASP A 53 -16.97 6.09 11.58
N GLY A 54 -16.01 5.62 12.37
CA GLY A 54 -16.22 4.90 13.63
C GLY A 54 -16.56 5.78 14.83
N GLY A 55 -16.75 7.10 14.65
CA GLY A 55 -17.12 8.05 15.70
C GLY A 55 -15.93 8.58 16.53
N GLY A 56 -14.67 8.25 16.20
CA GLY A 56 -13.48 8.76 16.84
C GLY A 56 -13.05 10.13 16.28
N LYS A 57 -12.02 10.71 16.91
CA LYS A 57 -11.36 11.92 16.43
C LYS A 57 -10.01 11.60 15.82
N ALA A 58 -9.85 11.88 14.53
CA ALA A 58 -8.61 11.66 13.82
C ALA A 58 -7.79 12.95 13.70
N LEU A 59 -6.55 12.90 14.17
CA LEU A 59 -5.56 13.95 14.01
C LEU A 59 -4.41 13.40 13.16
N VAL A 60 -3.90 14.20 12.22
CA VAL A 60 -2.76 13.83 11.37
C VAL A 60 -1.73 14.94 11.42
N ALA A 61 -0.53 14.65 11.94
CA ALA A 61 0.56 15.60 11.97
C ALA A 61 1.61 15.28 10.91
N SER A 62 1.95 16.24 10.07
CA SER A 62 2.97 16.14 9.01
C SER A 62 3.46 17.51 8.58
N GLN A 63 4.40 17.57 7.65
CA GLN A 63 4.85 18.83 7.02
C GLN A 63 3.88 19.35 5.95
N GLY A 64 2.69 18.71 5.81
CA GLY A 64 1.69 19.07 4.82
C GLY A 64 1.81 18.29 3.51
N GLY A 65 0.95 18.62 2.53
CA GLY A 65 0.92 18.04 1.20
C GLY A 65 -0.47 18.03 0.56
N ARG A 66 -0.56 17.49 -0.65
CA ARG A 66 -1.78 17.55 -1.48
C ARG A 66 -3.00 16.85 -0.86
N LEU A 67 -2.79 15.88 0.02
CA LEU A 67 -3.86 15.10 0.64
C LEU A 67 -4.47 15.77 1.89
N GLU A 68 -3.96 16.93 2.34
CA GLU A 68 -4.53 17.66 3.50
C GLU A 68 -6.01 17.98 3.30
N ARG A 69 -6.37 18.52 2.13
CA ARG A 69 -7.76 18.88 1.81
C ARG A 69 -8.74 17.72 1.86
N GLU A 70 -8.21 16.51 1.72
CA GLU A 70 -9.04 15.30 1.79
C GLU A 70 -9.38 14.96 3.25
N LEU A 71 -8.45 15.21 4.19
CA LEU A 71 -8.72 15.05 5.62
C LEU A 71 -9.87 15.95 6.08
N ASP A 72 -9.86 17.22 5.68
CA ASP A 72 -10.88 18.20 6.05
C ASP A 72 -12.28 17.79 5.59
N ARG A 73 -12.39 17.15 4.41
CA ARG A 73 -13.69 16.75 3.82
C ARG A 73 -14.47 15.74 4.66
N PHE A 74 -13.79 14.93 5.48
CA PHE A 74 -14.46 13.97 6.36
C PHE A 74 -14.25 14.27 7.86
N GLY A 75 -13.75 15.46 8.20
CA GLY A 75 -13.68 15.94 9.58
C GLY A 75 -12.44 15.50 10.35
N ALA A 76 -11.39 14.98 9.71
CA ALA A 76 -10.09 14.80 10.33
C ALA A 76 -9.31 16.12 10.32
N LYS A 77 -8.49 16.37 11.37
CA LYS A 77 -7.72 17.59 11.50
C LYS A 77 -6.26 17.38 11.14
N HIS A 78 -5.72 18.17 10.23
CA HIS A 78 -4.29 18.23 9.94
C HIS A 78 -3.56 19.22 10.87
N ILE A 79 -2.38 18.86 11.33
CA ILE A 79 -1.48 19.70 12.14
C ILE A 79 -0.12 19.78 11.42
N ASN A 80 0.27 21.01 11.07
CA ASN A 80 1.54 21.22 10.39
C ASN A 80 2.70 21.19 11.39
N LEU A 81 3.57 20.16 11.28
CA LEU A 81 4.78 20.00 12.07
C LEU A 81 5.92 19.51 11.17
N PRO A 82 7.18 19.99 11.34
CA PRO A 82 8.32 19.62 10.50
C PRO A 82 8.85 18.20 10.81
N LEU A 83 7.98 17.19 10.72
CA LEU A 83 8.25 15.81 11.11
C LEU A 83 9.15 15.05 10.11
N LYS A 84 9.37 15.59 8.92
CA LYS A 84 10.33 15.09 7.92
C LYS A 84 11.78 15.30 8.34
N SER A 85 12.03 16.29 9.21
CA SER A 85 13.36 16.69 9.64
C SER A 85 14.07 15.60 10.44
N LYS A 86 15.36 15.42 10.17
CA LYS A 86 16.29 14.57 10.93
C LYS A 86 17.26 15.40 11.80
N ASN A 87 17.10 16.70 11.83
CA ASN A 87 17.89 17.58 12.68
C ASN A 87 17.48 17.40 14.14
N ILE A 88 18.45 17.17 15.02
CA ILE A 88 18.22 16.82 16.45
C ILE A 88 17.48 17.95 17.19
N LEU A 89 17.80 19.23 16.89
CA LEU A 89 17.14 20.36 17.52
C LEU A 89 15.67 20.45 17.09
N THR A 90 15.40 20.26 15.78
CA THR A 90 14.03 20.18 15.27
C THR A 90 13.26 19.02 15.87
N MET A 91 13.90 17.83 15.98
CA MET A 91 13.27 16.66 16.61
C MET A 91 12.92 16.92 18.07
N ARG A 92 13.78 17.60 18.84
CA ARG A 92 13.46 18.01 20.24
C ARG A 92 12.26 18.94 20.29
N LYS A 93 12.23 20.00 19.42
CA LYS A 93 11.07 20.91 19.34
C LYS A 93 9.79 20.13 18.96
N ASN A 94 9.89 19.15 18.06
CA ASN A 94 8.76 18.30 17.69
C ASN A 94 8.26 17.45 18.87
N ILE A 95 9.16 16.97 19.76
CA ILE A 95 8.73 16.24 20.97
C ILE A 95 7.86 17.14 21.84
N ASP A 96 8.31 18.35 22.13
CA ASP A 96 7.57 19.28 23.02
C ASP A 96 6.24 19.73 22.37
N ALA A 97 6.25 19.98 21.05
CA ALA A 97 5.03 20.28 20.29
C ALA A 97 4.02 19.14 20.31
N LEU A 98 4.49 17.88 20.15
CA LEU A 98 3.63 16.69 20.21
C LEU A 98 3.10 16.48 21.63
N VAL A 99 3.90 16.67 22.69
CA VAL A 99 3.43 16.57 24.08
C VAL A 99 2.33 17.59 24.35
N LYS A 100 2.53 18.85 23.91
CA LYS A 100 1.50 19.89 24.01
C LYS A 100 0.24 19.50 23.26
N LEU A 101 0.36 19.04 22.02
CA LEU A 101 -0.77 18.59 21.20
C LEU A 101 -1.54 17.43 21.85
N ILE A 102 -0.82 16.45 22.42
CA ILE A 102 -1.42 15.32 23.15
C ILE A 102 -2.28 15.84 24.32
N SER A 103 -1.76 16.80 25.09
CA SER A 103 -2.48 17.38 26.22
C SER A 103 -3.68 18.22 25.77
N ASP A 104 -3.49 19.13 24.78
CA ASP A 104 -4.53 20.06 24.35
C ASP A 104 -5.73 19.37 23.70
N GLU A 105 -5.47 18.32 22.89
CA GLU A 105 -6.50 17.59 22.13
C GLU A 105 -6.98 16.31 22.85
N GLY A 106 -6.39 15.96 23.98
CA GLY A 106 -6.72 14.74 24.72
C GLY A 106 -6.42 13.46 23.95
N VAL A 107 -5.25 13.38 23.30
CA VAL A 107 -4.86 12.24 22.46
C VAL A 107 -4.72 10.96 23.28
N ASP A 108 -5.37 9.90 22.86
CA ASP A 108 -5.32 8.58 23.51
C ASP A 108 -4.24 7.66 22.93
N ILE A 109 -3.93 7.79 21.64
CA ILE A 109 -2.90 6.99 20.93
C ILE A 109 -2.13 7.87 19.98
N ILE A 110 -0.80 7.71 19.94
CA ILE A 110 0.02 8.24 18.87
C ILE A 110 0.53 7.11 17.98
N HIS A 111 0.28 7.21 16.65
CA HIS A 111 0.62 6.20 15.66
C HIS A 111 1.65 6.73 14.66
N ALA A 112 2.87 6.21 14.68
CA ALA A 112 3.90 6.60 13.74
C ALA A 112 3.88 5.73 12.47
N ARG A 113 3.79 6.41 11.32
CA ARG A 113 3.74 5.79 9.98
C ARG A 113 5.11 5.82 9.27
N SER A 114 6.14 6.42 9.86
CA SER A 114 7.48 6.49 9.28
C SER A 114 8.54 6.74 10.35
N ARG A 115 9.79 6.36 10.02
CA ARG A 115 10.93 6.36 10.96
C ARG A 115 11.30 7.71 11.55
N ALA A 116 11.36 8.78 10.73
CA ALA A 116 11.76 10.10 11.22
C ALA A 116 10.75 10.66 12.23
N PRO A 117 9.43 10.71 11.94
CA PRO A 117 8.42 11.07 12.92
C PRO A 117 8.38 10.15 14.15
N ALA A 118 8.65 8.85 13.97
CA ALA A 118 8.57 7.86 15.04
C ALA A 118 9.49 8.19 16.21
N TRP A 119 10.68 8.76 15.98
CA TRP A 119 11.58 9.16 17.05
C TRP A 119 10.95 10.24 17.94
N SER A 120 10.41 11.31 17.36
CA SER A 120 9.75 12.34 18.15
C SER A 120 8.46 11.84 18.81
N ALA A 121 7.67 11.04 18.11
CA ALA A 121 6.44 10.47 18.62
C ALA A 121 6.66 9.50 19.80
N TYR A 122 7.69 8.67 19.74
CA TYR A 122 8.04 7.76 20.83
C TYR A 122 8.32 8.50 22.15
N PHE A 123 9.20 9.53 22.09
CA PHE A 123 9.52 10.29 23.29
C PHE A 123 8.33 11.13 23.79
N ALA A 124 7.51 11.66 22.89
CA ALA A 124 6.29 12.37 23.27
C ALA A 124 5.29 11.44 23.94
N ALA A 125 5.06 10.24 23.38
CA ALA A 125 4.18 9.23 23.98
C ALA A 125 4.63 8.81 25.39
N ARG A 126 5.95 8.58 25.57
CA ARG A 126 6.51 8.22 26.90
C ARG A 126 6.37 9.36 27.91
N LYS A 127 6.59 10.63 27.51
CA LYS A 127 6.36 11.79 28.37
C LYS A 127 4.89 11.97 28.76
N ALA A 128 3.98 11.70 27.84
CA ALA A 128 2.54 11.86 28.06
C ALA A 128 1.86 10.63 28.67
N GLY A 129 2.55 9.49 28.79
CA GLY A 129 1.99 8.26 29.35
C GLY A 129 0.92 7.58 28.46
N ILE A 130 0.95 7.80 27.14
CA ILE A 130 -0.01 7.23 26.20
C ILE A 130 0.61 6.12 25.34
N PRO A 131 -0.21 5.19 24.77
CA PRO A 131 0.25 4.15 23.86
C PRO A 131 0.90 4.71 22.60
N PHE A 132 1.98 4.05 22.17
CA PHE A 132 2.70 4.31 20.93
C PHE A 132 2.51 3.12 19.98
N VAL A 133 1.91 3.36 18.81
CA VAL A 133 1.72 2.37 17.75
C VAL A 133 2.62 2.71 16.57
N THR A 134 3.11 1.69 15.86
CA THR A 134 3.92 1.88 14.66
C THR A 134 3.45 0.99 13.52
N THR A 135 3.54 1.45 12.26
CA THR A 135 3.38 0.61 11.07
C THR A 135 4.66 0.52 10.27
N PHE A 136 5.12 -0.71 10.06
CA PHE A 136 6.31 -1.04 9.28
C PHE A 136 5.92 -1.24 7.82
N HIS A 137 6.21 -0.25 6.97
CA HIS A 137 5.73 -0.18 5.58
C HIS A 137 6.67 -0.79 4.53
N GLY A 138 7.79 -1.35 4.91
CA GLY A 138 8.74 -1.92 3.96
C GLY A 138 9.99 -2.48 4.61
N THR A 139 10.78 -3.23 3.86
CA THR A 139 12.09 -3.72 4.24
C THR A 139 13.10 -2.57 4.19
N TYR A 140 13.11 -1.71 5.18
CA TYR A 140 13.96 -0.52 5.20
C TYR A 140 15.42 -0.83 4.84
N SER A 141 15.97 -0.09 3.85
CA SER A 141 17.35 -0.26 3.40
C SER A 141 18.35 -0.14 4.55
N GLY A 142 19.46 -0.89 4.45
CA GLY A 142 20.53 -0.84 5.43
C GLY A 142 20.28 -1.63 6.71
N TYR A 143 19.32 -2.55 6.75
CA TYR A 143 19.09 -3.46 7.88
C TYR A 143 20.32 -4.32 8.22
N LYS A 144 21.21 -4.57 7.27
CA LYS A 144 22.51 -5.25 7.48
C LYS A 144 23.56 -4.34 8.14
N ASN A 145 23.41 -3.02 8.07
CA ASN A 145 24.29 -2.05 8.71
C ASN A 145 23.80 -1.80 10.15
N PRO A 146 24.62 -2.00 11.21
CA PRO A 146 24.20 -1.91 12.60
C PRO A 146 23.66 -0.53 12.99
N PHE A 147 24.26 0.56 12.49
CA PHE A 147 23.79 1.93 12.80
C PHE A 147 22.43 2.23 12.15
N LYS A 148 22.26 1.85 10.87
CA LYS A 148 20.99 2.01 10.18
C LYS A 148 19.91 1.09 10.77
N ARG A 149 20.27 -0.13 11.18
CA ARG A 149 19.36 -1.05 11.86
C ARG A 149 18.88 -0.46 13.18
N ARG A 150 19.78 0.13 13.99
CA ARG A 150 19.40 0.82 15.24
C ARG A 150 18.46 2.00 14.98
N TYR A 151 18.72 2.80 13.95
CA TYR A 151 17.81 3.89 13.55
C TYR A 151 16.42 3.36 13.13
N ASN A 152 16.39 2.27 12.36
CA ASN A 152 15.14 1.66 11.91
C ASN A 152 14.37 0.98 13.06
N ALA A 153 15.05 0.53 14.12
CA ALA A 153 14.48 -0.19 15.26
C ALA A 153 13.40 0.61 16.01
N ILE A 154 13.38 1.94 15.87
CA ILE A 154 12.32 2.78 16.42
C ILE A 154 10.91 2.31 16.00
N MET A 155 10.79 1.76 14.78
CA MET A 155 9.52 1.26 14.26
C MET A 155 9.08 -0.06 14.93
N THR A 156 9.92 -0.69 15.75
CA THR A 156 9.60 -1.89 16.54
C THR A 156 9.46 -1.60 18.04
N MET A 157 9.59 -0.33 18.43
CA MET A 157 9.46 0.12 19.83
C MET A 157 8.02 0.48 20.22
N GLY A 158 7.06 0.32 19.31
CA GLY A 158 5.64 0.53 19.58
C GLY A 158 5.11 -0.43 20.66
N ASP A 159 4.16 -0.01 21.47
CA ASP A 159 3.39 -0.89 22.36
C ASP A 159 2.60 -1.91 21.55
N GLN A 160 2.22 -1.54 20.31
CA GLN A 160 1.80 -2.42 19.24
C GLN A 160 2.54 -2.06 17.95
N VAL A 161 2.92 -3.07 17.17
CA VAL A 161 3.64 -2.95 15.90
C VAL A 161 2.81 -3.59 14.79
N ILE A 162 2.51 -2.84 13.75
CA ILE A 162 1.81 -3.33 12.57
C ILE A 162 2.81 -3.65 11.46
N ALA A 163 2.78 -4.87 10.95
CA ALA A 163 3.43 -5.30 9.71
C ALA A 163 2.38 -5.34 8.60
N ILE A 164 2.66 -4.72 7.45
CA ILE A 164 1.68 -4.63 6.35
C ILE A 164 1.57 -5.89 5.49
N SER A 165 2.26 -6.95 5.85
CA SER A 165 2.23 -8.27 5.21
C SER A 165 2.97 -9.29 6.08
N GLN A 166 2.76 -10.58 5.82
CA GLN A 166 3.54 -11.67 6.42
C GLN A 166 5.02 -11.55 6.05
N HIS A 167 5.31 -11.13 4.80
CA HIS A 167 6.69 -10.85 4.36
C HIS A 167 7.38 -9.82 5.26
N ILE A 168 6.69 -8.73 5.61
CA ILE A 168 7.23 -7.71 6.51
C ILE A 168 7.31 -8.22 7.95
N ALA A 169 6.35 -8.99 8.43
CA ALA A 169 6.42 -9.62 9.76
C ALA A 169 7.64 -10.54 9.88
N ASN A 170 7.90 -11.37 8.87
CA ASN A 170 9.08 -12.24 8.81
C ASN A 170 10.38 -11.42 8.81
N HIS A 171 10.42 -10.29 8.07
CA HIS A 171 11.55 -9.37 8.09
C HIS A 171 11.78 -8.76 9.47
N ILE A 172 10.73 -8.32 10.17
CA ILE A 172 10.79 -7.78 11.53
C ILE A 172 11.35 -8.84 12.48
N ASN A 173 10.79 -10.04 12.49
CA ASN A 173 11.22 -11.13 13.36
C ASN A 173 12.69 -11.53 13.13
N LYS A 174 13.12 -11.52 11.86
CA LYS A 174 14.51 -11.86 11.49
C LYS A 174 15.54 -10.85 12.00
N TYR A 175 15.23 -9.56 11.97
CA TYR A 175 16.23 -8.51 12.21
C TYR A 175 16.04 -7.70 13.49
N TYR A 176 14.83 -7.70 14.08
CA TYR A 176 14.48 -6.80 15.20
C TYR A 176 13.90 -7.51 16.43
N LYS A 177 13.39 -8.74 16.31
CA LYS A 177 12.84 -9.55 17.41
C LYS A 177 11.78 -8.80 18.23
N VAL A 178 10.60 -8.66 17.66
CA VAL A 178 9.42 -8.12 18.35
C VAL A 178 8.66 -9.27 19.03
N GLU A 179 8.19 -9.06 20.27
CA GLU A 179 7.38 -10.03 20.98
C GLU A 179 6.08 -10.33 20.18
N PRO A 180 5.66 -11.61 20.12
CA PRO A 180 4.52 -12.01 19.28
C PRO A 180 3.20 -11.30 19.62
N ASP A 181 2.96 -10.99 20.90
CA ASP A 181 1.76 -10.28 21.38
C ASP A 181 1.71 -8.80 20.96
N ARG A 182 2.84 -8.24 20.54
CA ARG A 182 2.98 -6.86 20.05
C ARG A 182 2.98 -6.76 18.52
N LEU A 183 3.25 -7.83 17.80
CA LEU A 183 3.33 -7.85 16.34
C LEU A 183 1.98 -8.25 15.75
N ASN A 184 1.38 -7.34 14.99
CA ASN A 184 0.11 -7.57 14.30
C ASN A 184 0.34 -7.49 12.80
N ILE A 185 -0.23 -8.42 12.05
CA ILE A 185 -0.21 -8.38 10.59
C ILE A 185 -1.52 -7.72 10.17
N VAL A 186 -1.42 -6.55 9.54
CA VAL A 186 -2.55 -5.81 8.98
C VAL A 186 -2.20 -5.51 7.52
N PRO A 187 -2.69 -6.30 6.57
CA PRO A 187 -2.45 -6.08 5.15
C PRO A 187 -2.91 -4.70 4.69
N ARG A 188 -2.32 -4.22 3.59
CA ARG A 188 -2.77 -2.97 2.97
C ARG A 188 -4.14 -3.16 2.34
N GLY A 189 -4.99 -2.15 2.51
CA GLY A 189 -6.31 -2.14 1.88
C GLY A 189 -6.28 -1.62 0.45
N THR A 190 -7.16 -2.18 -0.37
CA THR A 190 -7.53 -1.73 -1.71
C THR A 190 -8.92 -1.12 -1.64
N ASN A 191 -9.12 0.05 -2.22
CA ASN A 191 -10.44 0.65 -2.33
C ASN A 191 -11.25 -0.10 -3.40
N VAL A 192 -12.07 -1.06 -2.97
CA VAL A 192 -12.85 -1.92 -3.87
C VAL A 192 -14.04 -1.22 -4.53
N ASP A 193 -14.41 -0.04 -4.07
CA ASP A 193 -15.42 0.82 -4.71
C ASP A 193 -14.80 1.63 -5.84
N LEU A 194 -13.59 2.18 -5.61
CA LEU A 194 -12.82 2.85 -6.64
C LEU A 194 -12.37 1.86 -7.72
N PHE A 195 -11.80 0.72 -7.31
CA PHE A 195 -11.38 -0.36 -8.18
C PHE A 195 -12.51 -1.37 -8.37
N ASN A 196 -13.61 -0.88 -8.98
CA ASN A 196 -14.78 -1.66 -9.34
C ASN A 196 -15.02 -1.59 -10.86
N PRO A 197 -15.00 -2.73 -11.59
CA PRO A 197 -15.27 -2.76 -13.02
C PRO A 197 -16.60 -2.09 -13.40
N GLU A 198 -17.63 -2.24 -12.57
CA GLU A 198 -18.98 -1.70 -12.82
C GLU A 198 -19.01 -0.16 -12.76
N ASN A 199 -18.06 0.47 -12.07
CA ASN A 199 -17.96 1.92 -11.93
C ASN A 199 -17.14 2.58 -13.05
N VAL A 200 -16.70 1.83 -14.07
CA VAL A 200 -15.95 2.35 -15.22
C VAL A 200 -16.86 2.47 -16.42
N SER A 201 -17.20 3.71 -16.81
CA SER A 201 -18.07 3.94 -17.97
C SER A 201 -17.34 3.69 -19.29
N GLN A 202 -18.14 3.42 -20.34
CA GLN A 202 -17.61 3.22 -21.71
C GLN A 202 -16.90 4.46 -22.22
N GLU A 203 -17.38 5.66 -21.89
CA GLU A 203 -16.77 6.93 -22.31
C GLU A 203 -15.34 7.07 -21.73
N ARG A 204 -15.12 6.67 -20.46
CA ARG A 204 -13.80 6.66 -19.85
C ARG A 204 -12.84 5.69 -20.57
N LEU A 205 -13.35 4.49 -20.93
CA LEU A 205 -12.57 3.49 -21.67
C LEU A 205 -12.21 3.99 -23.06
N ILE A 206 -13.17 4.51 -23.82
CA ILE A 206 -12.96 5.04 -25.18
C ILE A 206 -11.99 6.21 -25.13
N SER A 207 -12.16 7.15 -24.21
CA SER A 207 -11.28 8.30 -24.05
C SER A 207 -9.84 7.88 -23.79
N LEU A 208 -9.61 6.96 -22.86
CA LEU A 208 -8.29 6.48 -22.51
C LEU A 208 -7.66 5.60 -23.59
N SER A 209 -8.46 4.74 -24.25
CA SER A 209 -8.04 3.93 -25.40
C SER A 209 -7.55 4.81 -26.55
N ASN A 210 -8.29 5.86 -26.90
CA ASN A 210 -7.90 6.82 -27.91
C ASN A 210 -6.61 7.58 -27.55
N GLN A 211 -6.50 8.03 -26.29
CA GLN A 211 -5.29 8.70 -25.78
C GLN A 211 -4.05 7.79 -25.91
N TRP A 212 -4.21 6.50 -25.66
CA TRP A 212 -3.14 5.52 -25.75
C TRP A 212 -3.00 4.85 -27.11
N ARG A 213 -3.81 5.28 -28.09
CA ARG A 213 -3.82 4.78 -29.47
C ARG A 213 -3.97 3.26 -29.56
N LEU A 214 -4.91 2.73 -28.76
CA LEU A 214 -5.29 1.32 -28.81
C LEU A 214 -6.37 1.12 -29.87
N SER A 215 -6.22 0.10 -30.72
CA SER A 215 -7.20 -0.22 -31.79
C SER A 215 -8.38 -1.05 -31.26
N GLY A 216 -8.24 -1.66 -30.11
CA GLY A 216 -9.20 -2.60 -29.52
C GLY A 216 -9.06 -4.06 -30.05
N GLU A 217 -8.17 -4.29 -31.01
CA GLU A 217 -7.93 -5.64 -31.58
C GLU A 217 -6.68 -6.31 -31.00
N GLU A 218 -5.82 -5.54 -30.32
CA GLU A 218 -4.60 -6.03 -29.69
C GLU A 218 -4.84 -6.57 -28.28
N TYR A 219 -4.03 -7.55 -27.89
CA TYR A 219 -3.86 -7.90 -26.49
C TYR A 219 -3.02 -6.87 -25.76
N VAL A 220 -3.50 -6.40 -24.62
CA VAL A 220 -2.83 -5.39 -23.80
C VAL A 220 -2.18 -6.02 -22.59
N ILE A 221 -0.85 -6.03 -22.57
CA ILE A 221 -0.05 -6.35 -21.37
C ILE A 221 0.27 -5.03 -20.69
N MET A 222 -0.15 -4.83 -19.45
CA MET A 222 0.11 -3.59 -18.70
C MET A 222 1.05 -3.83 -17.53
N LEU A 223 2.10 -2.99 -17.41
CA LEU A 223 2.98 -2.90 -16.24
C LEU A 223 2.79 -1.54 -15.58
N PRO A 224 1.93 -1.45 -14.54
CA PRO A 224 1.78 -0.22 -13.79
C PRO A 224 2.90 -0.03 -12.76
N GLY A 225 3.27 1.22 -12.52
CA GLY A 225 4.20 1.58 -11.45
C GLY A 225 5.34 2.47 -11.90
N ARG A 226 6.10 2.97 -10.93
CA ARG A 226 7.24 3.85 -11.20
C ARG A 226 8.28 3.17 -12.09
N ILE A 227 8.83 3.91 -13.05
CA ILE A 227 9.91 3.40 -13.91
C ILE A 227 11.20 3.35 -13.09
N THR A 228 11.42 2.20 -12.46
CA THR A 228 12.60 1.91 -11.64
C THR A 228 13.09 0.49 -11.92
N ARG A 229 14.39 0.27 -11.83
CA ARG A 229 15.02 -1.02 -12.20
C ARG A 229 14.38 -2.22 -11.45
N TRP A 230 14.11 -2.05 -10.16
CA TRP A 230 13.57 -3.13 -9.33
C TRP A 230 12.12 -3.54 -9.70
N LYS A 231 11.37 -2.70 -10.44
CA LYS A 231 10.04 -3.03 -10.95
C LYS A 231 10.05 -4.00 -12.16
N GLY A 232 11.24 -4.29 -12.71
CA GLY A 232 11.41 -5.37 -13.68
C GLY A 232 10.97 -5.05 -15.10
N HIS A 233 10.94 -3.77 -15.53
CA HIS A 233 10.60 -3.39 -16.90
C HIS A 233 11.47 -4.12 -17.93
N GLY A 234 12.79 -4.13 -17.73
CA GLY A 234 13.70 -4.87 -18.60
C GLY A 234 13.49 -6.40 -18.55
N PHE A 235 12.98 -6.94 -17.45
CA PHE A 235 12.62 -8.35 -17.35
C PHE A 235 11.41 -8.66 -18.22
N LEU A 236 10.36 -7.81 -18.18
CA LEU A 236 9.18 -7.93 -19.05
C LEU A 236 9.56 -7.79 -20.53
N ILE A 237 10.33 -6.75 -20.90
CA ILE A 237 10.73 -6.49 -22.29
C ILE A 237 11.45 -7.69 -22.88
N ARG A 238 12.36 -8.33 -22.13
CA ARG A 238 13.04 -9.55 -22.59
C ARG A 238 12.11 -10.75 -22.80
N ALA A 239 10.96 -10.79 -22.16
CA ALA A 239 9.98 -11.88 -22.32
C ALA A 239 9.10 -11.70 -23.59
N LEU A 240 8.91 -10.46 -24.06
CA LEU A 240 7.99 -10.14 -25.16
C LEU A 240 8.32 -10.85 -26.48
N PRO A 241 9.57 -11.01 -26.96
CA PRO A 241 9.82 -11.74 -28.20
C PRO A 241 9.27 -13.18 -28.21
N ALA A 242 9.38 -13.89 -27.10
CA ALA A 242 8.83 -15.24 -26.96
C ALA A 242 7.28 -15.23 -26.89
N VAL A 243 6.70 -14.22 -26.26
CA VAL A 243 5.24 -14.00 -26.22
C VAL A 243 4.71 -13.76 -27.63
N LEU A 244 5.30 -12.83 -28.39
CA LEU A 244 4.91 -12.51 -29.75
C LEU A 244 5.01 -13.74 -30.68
N LYS A 245 6.12 -14.47 -30.59
CA LYS A 245 6.32 -15.70 -31.37
C LYS A 245 5.22 -16.75 -31.08
N SER A 246 4.84 -16.89 -29.81
CA SER A 246 3.83 -17.87 -29.40
C SER A 246 2.40 -17.51 -29.79
N LEU A 247 2.08 -16.21 -29.83
CA LEU A 247 0.75 -15.69 -30.21
C LEU A 247 0.58 -15.53 -31.73
N GLY A 248 1.64 -15.64 -32.49
CA GLY A 248 1.61 -15.60 -33.96
C GLY A 248 1.15 -14.26 -34.52
N HIS A 249 0.06 -14.25 -35.33
CA HIS A 249 -0.44 -13.05 -35.99
C HIS A 249 -1.24 -12.09 -35.08
N ARG A 250 -1.43 -12.43 -33.80
CA ARG A 250 -2.17 -11.59 -32.86
C ARG A 250 -1.34 -10.36 -32.49
N ARG A 251 -1.93 -9.19 -32.59
CA ARG A 251 -1.27 -7.95 -32.16
C ARG A 251 -1.16 -7.92 -30.64
N VAL A 252 -0.04 -7.44 -30.13
CA VAL A 252 0.22 -7.25 -28.71
C VAL A 252 0.70 -5.83 -28.48
N ARG A 253 0.16 -5.19 -27.46
CA ARG A 253 0.59 -3.90 -26.95
C ARG A 253 1.07 -4.07 -25.52
N CYS A 254 2.28 -3.62 -25.22
CA CYS A 254 2.82 -3.60 -23.87
C CYS A 254 2.86 -2.16 -23.36
N LEU A 255 2.03 -1.85 -22.37
CA LEU A 255 1.91 -0.53 -21.77
C LEU A 255 2.71 -0.46 -20.46
N ILE A 256 3.72 0.39 -20.40
CA ILE A 256 4.44 0.75 -19.16
C ILE A 256 3.79 2.03 -18.63
N VAL A 257 2.99 1.91 -17.56
CA VAL A 257 2.17 3.01 -17.05
C VAL A 257 2.77 3.55 -15.75
N GLY A 258 3.45 4.69 -15.81
CA GLY A 258 4.03 5.34 -14.65
C GLY A 258 5.18 6.27 -14.95
N SER A 259 5.49 7.15 -14.00
CA SER A 259 6.53 8.16 -14.12
C SER A 259 7.89 7.64 -13.64
N ASP A 260 8.97 8.15 -14.23
CA ASP A 260 10.36 8.00 -13.76
C ASP A 260 10.70 8.95 -12.60
N GLN A 261 9.81 9.87 -12.26
CA GLN A 261 10.00 10.89 -11.22
C GLN A 261 11.26 11.75 -11.46
N GLY A 262 11.56 12.06 -12.72
CA GLY A 262 12.73 12.84 -13.14
C GLY A 262 14.05 12.06 -13.14
N ARG A 263 14.00 10.72 -13.02
CA ARG A 263 15.16 9.83 -13.09
C ARG A 263 15.26 9.19 -14.47
N THR A 264 15.59 9.98 -15.48
CA THR A 264 15.52 9.61 -16.91
C THR A 264 16.44 8.44 -17.29
N GLY A 265 17.61 8.29 -16.67
CA GLY A 265 18.62 7.31 -17.08
C GLY A 265 18.10 5.87 -17.20
N TYR A 266 17.23 5.39 -16.28
CA TYR A 266 16.66 4.06 -16.42
C TYR A 266 15.55 3.98 -17.47
N ARG A 267 14.80 5.06 -17.68
CA ARG A 267 13.83 5.17 -18.78
C ARG A 267 14.55 5.02 -20.13
N ASP A 268 15.68 5.70 -20.30
CA ASP A 268 16.50 5.62 -21.52
C ASP A 268 17.02 4.21 -21.77
N GLU A 269 17.46 3.50 -20.71
CA GLU A 269 17.85 2.08 -20.82
C GLU A 269 16.68 1.20 -21.28
N VAL A 270 15.47 1.45 -20.78
CA VAL A 270 14.25 0.74 -21.18
C VAL A 270 13.98 0.96 -22.67
N LEU A 271 14.04 2.20 -23.14
CA LEU A 271 13.84 2.56 -24.55
C LEU A 271 14.93 1.92 -25.44
N GLN A 272 16.19 1.98 -25.05
CA GLN A 272 17.28 1.34 -25.78
C GLN A 272 17.11 -0.18 -25.85
N MET A 273 16.66 -0.82 -24.79
CA MET A 273 16.38 -2.27 -24.80
C MET A 273 15.22 -2.60 -25.74
N THR A 274 14.17 -1.79 -25.74
CA THR A 274 13.02 -1.91 -26.66
C THR A 274 13.50 -1.86 -28.10
N SER A 275 14.30 -0.86 -28.46
CA SER A 275 14.82 -0.70 -29.82
C SER A 275 15.76 -1.84 -30.25
N LYS A 276 16.68 -2.26 -29.35
CA LYS A 276 17.57 -3.40 -29.63
C LYS A 276 16.84 -4.71 -29.94
N LEU A 277 15.62 -4.87 -29.43
CA LEU A 277 14.78 -6.06 -29.65
C LEU A 277 13.75 -5.87 -30.76
N GLY A 278 13.70 -4.70 -31.43
CA GLY A 278 12.73 -4.39 -32.48
C GLY A 278 11.28 -4.34 -31.95
N LEU A 279 11.08 -3.81 -30.75
CA LEU A 279 9.80 -3.81 -30.06
C LEU A 279 9.15 -2.41 -29.96
N GLU A 280 9.59 -1.43 -30.78
CA GLU A 280 9.13 -0.04 -30.73
C GLU A 280 7.61 0.08 -31.01
N ASP A 281 7.08 -0.77 -31.87
CA ASP A 281 5.65 -0.81 -32.17
C ASP A 281 4.83 -1.59 -31.11
N VAL A 282 5.50 -2.28 -30.21
CA VAL A 282 4.87 -3.11 -29.17
C VAL A 282 4.87 -2.43 -27.80
N VAL A 283 6.02 -1.86 -27.39
CA VAL A 283 6.21 -1.28 -26.06
C VAL A 283 5.96 0.21 -26.07
N HIS A 284 5.00 0.66 -25.29
CA HIS A 284 4.67 2.08 -25.14
C HIS A 284 4.81 2.49 -23.66
N ILE A 285 5.57 3.56 -23.44
CA ILE A 285 5.66 4.18 -22.12
C ILE A 285 4.57 5.25 -22.04
N VAL A 286 3.64 5.03 -21.11
CA VAL A 286 2.61 5.98 -20.75
C VAL A 286 3.01 6.58 -19.41
N ASP A 287 3.20 7.88 -19.35
CA ASP A 287 3.61 8.56 -18.13
C ASP A 287 2.56 8.41 -17.01
N HIS A 288 2.14 9.48 -16.39
CA HIS A 288 1.14 9.42 -15.33
C HIS A 288 -0.26 9.15 -15.86
N CYS A 289 -0.93 8.14 -15.35
CA CYS A 289 -2.36 7.92 -15.55
C CYS A 289 -3.14 8.29 -14.28
N ALA A 290 -4.07 9.22 -14.39
CA ALA A 290 -4.94 9.63 -13.29
C ALA A 290 -6.11 8.65 -13.08
N ASP A 291 -6.58 8.03 -14.17
CA ASP A 291 -7.70 7.07 -14.17
C ASP A 291 -7.19 5.63 -14.23
N MET A 292 -6.62 5.15 -13.13
CA MET A 292 -6.13 3.78 -13.04
C MET A 292 -7.23 2.72 -13.13
N PRO A 293 -8.47 2.89 -12.61
CA PRO A 293 -9.55 1.95 -12.85
C PRO A 293 -9.81 1.70 -14.34
N ALA A 294 -9.94 2.77 -15.15
CA ALA A 294 -10.10 2.61 -16.61
C ALA A 294 -8.87 2.00 -17.26
N ALA A 295 -7.67 2.35 -16.81
CA ALA A 295 -6.42 1.75 -17.29
C ALA A 295 -6.39 0.24 -17.08
N TYR A 296 -6.74 -0.24 -15.88
CA TYR A 296 -6.85 -1.68 -15.62
C TYR A 296 -7.88 -2.35 -16.53
N MET A 297 -9.02 -1.71 -16.79
CA MET A 297 -10.05 -2.27 -17.66
C MET A 297 -9.59 -2.44 -19.12
N LEU A 298 -8.64 -1.65 -19.60
CA LEU A 298 -8.04 -1.80 -20.93
C LEU A 298 -7.01 -2.95 -20.99
N ALA A 299 -6.53 -3.46 -19.85
CA ALA A 299 -5.53 -4.52 -19.82
C ALA A 299 -6.16 -5.91 -19.94
N ASP A 300 -5.57 -6.79 -20.76
CA ASP A 300 -5.86 -8.22 -20.77
C ASP A 300 -5.12 -8.97 -19.68
N VAL A 301 -3.94 -8.49 -19.34
CA VAL A 301 -3.12 -9.01 -18.24
C VAL A 301 -2.30 -7.89 -17.61
N VAL A 302 -2.19 -7.93 -16.27
CA VAL A 302 -1.34 -7.02 -15.52
C VAL A 302 -0.07 -7.75 -15.10
N ALA A 303 1.07 -7.27 -15.56
CA ALA A 303 2.38 -7.81 -15.24
C ALA A 303 3.02 -7.04 -14.07
N CYS A 304 3.41 -7.76 -13.03
CA CYS A 304 4.11 -7.23 -11.84
C CYS A 304 5.46 -7.95 -11.68
N PRO A 305 6.40 -7.81 -12.63
CA PRO A 305 7.62 -8.60 -12.71
C PRO A 305 8.74 -7.99 -11.85
N SER A 306 8.43 -7.49 -10.65
CA SER A 306 9.43 -6.89 -9.75
C SER A 306 10.58 -7.86 -9.50
N ILE A 307 11.83 -7.38 -9.62
CA ILE A 307 13.03 -8.20 -9.40
C ILE A 307 13.54 -8.14 -7.95
N GLU A 308 12.98 -7.24 -7.15
CA GLU A 308 13.17 -7.16 -5.70
C GLU A 308 11.83 -7.33 -4.99
N PRO A 309 11.80 -7.91 -3.78
CA PRO A 309 10.56 -8.16 -3.05
C PRO A 309 9.78 -6.88 -2.74
N GLU A 310 8.54 -6.82 -3.15
CA GLU A 310 7.62 -5.76 -2.72
C GLU A 310 7.11 -6.01 -1.31
N ALA A 311 6.90 -4.94 -0.56
CA ALA A 311 6.45 -5.06 0.82
C ALA A 311 5.03 -5.62 0.95
N PHE A 312 4.15 -5.35 -0.02
CA PHE A 312 2.77 -5.87 -0.05
C PHE A 312 2.35 -6.30 -1.46
N GLY A 313 2.48 -5.45 -2.47
CA GLY A 313 1.98 -5.73 -3.83
C GLY A 313 0.60 -5.10 -4.07
N ARG A 314 0.51 -3.77 -4.01
CA ARG A 314 -0.74 -3.04 -4.27
C ARG A 314 -1.26 -3.25 -5.69
N ILE A 315 -0.37 -3.28 -6.68
CA ILE A 315 -0.75 -3.46 -8.08
C ILE A 315 -1.47 -4.79 -8.31
N PRO A 316 -0.97 -5.95 -7.83
CA PRO A 316 -1.72 -7.20 -7.88
C PRO A 316 -3.12 -7.12 -7.27
N SER A 317 -3.29 -6.50 -6.10
CA SER A 317 -4.61 -6.40 -5.47
C SER A 317 -5.55 -5.44 -6.21
N GLU A 318 -5.05 -4.29 -6.71
CA GLU A 318 -5.83 -3.36 -7.53
C GLU A 318 -6.30 -4.03 -8.84
N ALA A 319 -5.39 -4.75 -9.53
CA ALA A 319 -5.72 -5.47 -10.76
C ALA A 319 -6.76 -6.57 -10.53
N GLN A 320 -6.62 -7.37 -9.49
CA GLN A 320 -7.59 -8.41 -9.12
C GLN A 320 -8.94 -7.81 -8.73
N ALA A 321 -8.96 -6.68 -7.98
CA ALA A 321 -10.19 -5.94 -7.70
C ALA A 321 -10.93 -5.53 -8.97
N MET A 322 -10.19 -5.16 -10.02
CA MET A 322 -10.71 -4.84 -11.36
C MET A 322 -10.98 -6.08 -12.23
N GLY A 323 -10.92 -7.28 -11.68
CA GLY A 323 -11.13 -8.53 -12.42
C GLY A 323 -10.07 -8.79 -13.51
N ARG A 324 -8.86 -8.24 -13.36
CA ARG A 324 -7.79 -8.45 -14.34
C ARG A 324 -6.86 -9.58 -13.90
N PRO A 325 -6.53 -10.50 -14.81
CA PRO A 325 -5.50 -11.50 -14.55
C PRO A 325 -4.16 -10.88 -14.21
N VAL A 326 -3.46 -11.46 -13.25
CA VAL A 326 -2.15 -10.95 -12.79
C VAL A 326 -1.07 -12.00 -13.04
N VAL A 327 0.07 -11.55 -13.58
CA VAL A 327 1.32 -12.32 -13.58
C VAL A 327 2.34 -11.56 -12.74
N SER A 328 2.75 -12.12 -11.62
CA SER A 328 3.67 -11.48 -10.68
C SER A 328 4.87 -12.37 -10.38
N THR A 329 5.93 -11.80 -9.81
CA THR A 329 7.08 -12.57 -9.35
C THR A 329 6.84 -13.18 -7.97
N ALA A 330 7.30 -14.42 -7.79
CA ALA A 330 7.11 -15.24 -6.58
C ALA A 330 8.03 -14.79 -5.44
N HIS A 331 7.87 -13.56 -4.95
CA HIS A 331 8.56 -13.07 -3.77
C HIS A 331 7.85 -11.86 -3.13
N GLY A 332 8.21 -11.58 -1.88
CA GLY A 332 7.60 -10.46 -1.14
C GLY A 332 6.09 -10.64 -0.92
N GLY A 333 5.37 -9.54 -0.80
CA GLY A 333 3.93 -9.54 -0.56
C GLY A 333 3.09 -10.06 -1.72
N ALA A 334 3.65 -10.16 -2.95
CA ALA A 334 2.93 -10.76 -4.07
C ALA A 334 2.56 -12.23 -3.83
N MET A 335 3.35 -12.95 -3.03
CA MET A 335 3.05 -14.34 -2.63
C MET A 335 1.83 -14.46 -1.70
N GLU A 336 1.40 -13.36 -1.12
CA GLU A 336 0.22 -13.31 -0.25
C GLU A 336 -1.02 -12.86 -1.02
N THR A 337 -0.84 -11.92 -1.97
CA THR A 337 -1.94 -11.30 -2.71
C THR A 337 -2.36 -12.08 -3.96
N VAL A 338 -1.50 -12.97 -4.48
CA VAL A 338 -1.78 -13.77 -5.68
C VAL A 338 -1.80 -15.25 -5.32
N LEU A 339 -2.93 -15.92 -5.52
CA LEU A 339 -3.09 -17.35 -5.37
C LEU A 339 -2.81 -18.03 -6.73
N PRO A 340 -1.70 -18.82 -6.86
CA PRO A 340 -1.30 -19.39 -8.14
C PRO A 340 -2.37 -20.30 -8.74
N GLY A 341 -2.75 -20.03 -10.01
CA GLY A 341 -3.77 -20.79 -10.74
C GLY A 341 -5.22 -20.46 -10.37
N GLU A 342 -5.46 -19.66 -9.31
CA GLU A 342 -6.80 -19.28 -8.86
C GLU A 342 -7.10 -17.80 -9.11
N THR A 343 -6.18 -16.91 -8.74
CA THR A 343 -6.34 -15.46 -8.92
C THR A 343 -5.27 -14.85 -9.82
N GLY A 344 -4.22 -15.61 -10.17
CA GLY A 344 -3.11 -15.15 -11.02
C GLY A 344 -1.99 -16.17 -11.13
N TRP A 345 -0.83 -15.72 -11.60
CA TRP A 345 0.37 -16.52 -11.78
C TRP A 345 1.55 -15.92 -11.02
N LEU A 346 2.33 -16.82 -10.44
CA LEU A 346 3.61 -16.48 -9.81
C LEU A 346 4.76 -17.09 -10.59
N VAL A 347 5.75 -16.27 -10.97
CA VAL A 347 6.94 -16.69 -11.72
C VAL A 347 8.20 -16.38 -10.93
N THR A 348 9.25 -17.15 -11.12
CA THR A 348 10.54 -16.91 -10.50
C THR A 348 11.14 -15.59 -11.02
N PRO A 349 11.68 -14.70 -10.14
CA PRO A 349 12.30 -13.45 -10.56
C PRO A 349 13.45 -13.70 -11.56
N ASN A 350 13.48 -12.91 -12.64
CA ASN A 350 14.44 -12.98 -13.75
C ASN A 350 14.36 -14.22 -14.64
N GLU A 351 13.43 -15.15 -14.42
CA GLU A 351 13.19 -16.31 -15.29
C GLU A 351 12.31 -15.94 -16.49
N VAL A 352 12.95 -15.45 -17.57
CA VAL A 352 12.29 -14.89 -18.76
C VAL A 352 11.32 -15.88 -19.41
N GLU A 353 11.68 -17.16 -19.48
CA GLU A 353 10.84 -18.20 -20.07
C GLU A 353 9.59 -18.46 -19.24
N GLN A 354 9.68 -18.42 -17.89
CA GLN A 354 8.50 -18.60 -17.03
C GLN A 354 7.54 -17.42 -17.20
N LEU A 355 8.07 -16.19 -17.25
CA LEU A 355 7.25 -14.99 -17.46
C LEU A 355 6.55 -15.04 -18.83
N SER A 356 7.27 -15.35 -19.89
CA SER A 356 6.68 -15.43 -21.23
C SER A 356 5.60 -16.53 -21.33
N ARG A 357 5.84 -17.72 -20.77
CA ARG A 357 4.82 -18.79 -20.73
C ARG A 357 3.58 -18.39 -19.95
N ALA A 358 3.74 -17.77 -18.77
CA ALA A 358 2.61 -17.30 -17.98
C ALA A 358 1.77 -16.24 -18.73
N LEU A 359 2.42 -15.28 -19.36
CA LEU A 359 1.73 -14.27 -20.19
C LEU A 359 0.97 -14.91 -21.35
N VAL A 360 1.58 -15.84 -22.10
CA VAL A 360 0.92 -16.56 -23.18
C VAL A 360 -0.28 -17.37 -22.67
N GLN A 361 -0.12 -18.06 -21.53
CA GLN A 361 -1.22 -18.82 -20.93
C GLN A 361 -2.42 -17.92 -20.61
N VAL A 362 -2.18 -16.76 -20.01
CA VAL A 362 -3.25 -15.80 -19.69
C VAL A 362 -3.91 -15.27 -20.96
N LEU A 363 -3.12 -14.81 -21.93
CA LEU A 363 -3.63 -14.22 -23.17
C LEU A 363 -4.38 -15.23 -24.05
N SER A 364 -4.08 -16.52 -23.90
CA SER A 364 -4.75 -17.61 -24.64
C SER A 364 -5.94 -18.23 -23.90
N MET A 365 -6.35 -17.67 -22.74
CA MET A 365 -7.51 -18.19 -22.00
C MET A 365 -8.82 -17.96 -22.75
N THR A 366 -9.75 -18.91 -22.60
CA THR A 366 -11.12 -18.69 -23.06
C THR A 366 -11.83 -17.63 -22.22
N PRO A 367 -12.85 -16.95 -22.76
CA PRO A 367 -13.61 -15.94 -22.00
C PRO A 367 -14.16 -16.46 -20.68
N GLU A 368 -14.65 -17.72 -20.64
CA GLU A 368 -15.24 -18.34 -19.43
C GLU A 368 -14.20 -18.54 -18.33
N LYS A 369 -13.00 -19.04 -18.71
CA LYS A 369 -11.91 -19.22 -17.75
C LYS A 369 -11.43 -17.86 -17.22
N ARG A 370 -11.35 -16.85 -18.09
CA ARG A 370 -10.98 -15.49 -17.70
C ARG A 370 -12.00 -14.88 -16.74
N ALA A 371 -13.31 -15.04 -17.02
CA ALA A 371 -14.38 -14.58 -16.14
C ALA A 371 -14.34 -15.27 -14.76
N THR A 372 -14.11 -16.58 -14.73
CA THR A 372 -13.98 -17.34 -13.47
C THR A 372 -12.80 -16.85 -12.63
N LEU A 373 -11.64 -16.63 -13.26
CA LEU A 373 -10.46 -16.11 -12.59
C LEU A 373 -10.67 -14.67 -12.09
N ALA A 374 -11.32 -13.83 -12.90
CA ALA A 374 -11.66 -12.45 -12.55
C ALA A 374 -12.55 -12.40 -11.30
N ALA A 375 -13.61 -13.21 -11.26
CA ALA A 375 -14.52 -13.28 -10.11
C ALA A 375 -13.79 -13.73 -8.83
N LYS A 376 -12.97 -14.80 -8.92
CA LYS A 376 -12.18 -15.29 -7.78
C LYS A 376 -11.18 -14.25 -7.28
N GLY A 377 -10.46 -13.58 -8.20
CA GLY A 377 -9.48 -12.55 -7.85
C GLY A 377 -10.13 -11.37 -7.14
N ARG A 378 -11.27 -10.87 -7.66
CA ARG A 378 -12.01 -9.79 -7.03
C ARG A 378 -12.53 -10.18 -5.64
N GLN A 379 -13.14 -11.37 -5.51
CA GLN A 379 -13.65 -11.86 -4.22
C GLN A 379 -12.51 -11.99 -3.20
N HIS A 380 -11.36 -12.54 -3.59
CA HIS A 380 -10.19 -12.65 -2.73
C HIS A 380 -9.73 -11.29 -2.18
N VAL A 381 -9.74 -10.24 -3.01
CA VAL A 381 -9.40 -8.87 -2.56
C VAL A 381 -10.45 -8.31 -1.62
N ILE A 382 -11.73 -8.51 -1.90
CA ILE A 382 -12.83 -8.06 -1.03
C ILE A 382 -12.70 -8.70 0.35
N ASP A 383 -12.49 -10.01 0.41
CA ASP A 383 -12.47 -10.78 1.65
C ASP A 383 -11.23 -10.52 2.53
N HIS A 384 -10.07 -10.22 1.90
CA HIS A 384 -8.79 -10.20 2.62
C HIS A 384 -8.02 -8.89 2.55
N TYR A 385 -8.29 -8.06 1.53
CA TYR A 385 -7.46 -6.88 1.22
C TYR A 385 -8.29 -5.63 0.90
N SER A 386 -9.54 -5.54 1.36
CA SER A 386 -10.34 -4.32 1.24
C SER A 386 -9.88 -3.24 2.24
N LEU A 387 -10.29 -1.99 2.01
CA LEU A 387 -10.04 -0.90 2.96
C LEU A 387 -10.73 -1.16 4.30
N GLU A 388 -11.93 -1.75 4.26
CA GLU A 388 -12.71 -2.12 5.43
C GLU A 388 -11.94 -3.10 6.30
N GLN A 389 -11.38 -4.16 5.71
CA GLN A 389 -10.56 -5.16 6.41
C GLN A 389 -9.32 -4.52 7.06
N MET A 390 -8.62 -3.65 6.33
CA MET A 390 -7.47 -2.92 6.87
C MET A 390 -7.87 -1.99 8.01
N ALA A 391 -9.00 -1.30 7.89
CA ALA A 391 -9.53 -0.41 8.90
C ALA A 391 -9.91 -1.17 10.17
N GLU A 392 -10.74 -2.20 10.06
CA GLU A 392 -11.15 -3.05 11.17
C GLU A 392 -9.98 -3.62 11.95
N GLN A 393 -9.01 -4.22 11.24
CA GLN A 393 -7.82 -4.77 11.87
C GLN A 393 -6.95 -3.69 12.55
N THR A 394 -6.81 -2.50 11.94
CA THR A 394 -6.05 -1.39 12.54
C THR A 394 -6.72 -0.86 13.80
N LEU A 395 -8.05 -0.70 13.79
CA LEU A 395 -8.82 -0.30 14.96
C LEU A 395 -8.73 -1.34 16.08
N GLY A 396 -8.75 -2.63 15.72
CA GLY A 396 -8.49 -3.72 16.68
C GLY A 396 -7.10 -3.64 17.33
N VAL A 397 -6.06 -3.21 16.58
CA VAL A 397 -4.73 -2.95 17.15
C VAL A 397 -4.74 -1.76 18.11
N TYR A 398 -5.51 -0.70 17.82
CA TYR A 398 -5.67 0.43 18.74
C TYR A 398 -6.35 0.01 20.04
N ALA A 399 -7.40 -0.82 19.99
CA ALA A 399 -8.04 -1.38 21.17
C ALA A 399 -7.06 -2.19 22.03
N LYS A 400 -6.21 -3.03 21.43
CA LYS A 400 -5.14 -3.76 22.13
C LYS A 400 -4.15 -2.82 22.81
N ALA A 401 -3.77 -1.73 22.14
CA ALA A 401 -2.81 -0.75 22.67
C ALA A 401 -3.38 -0.04 23.91
N LEU A 402 -4.64 0.36 23.89
CA LEU A 402 -5.33 0.99 25.02
C LEU A 402 -5.43 0.05 26.23
N LYS A 403 -5.84 -1.22 26.03
CA LYS A 403 -5.96 -2.24 27.10
C LYS A 403 -4.62 -2.52 27.79
N ARG A 404 -3.49 -2.46 27.07
CA ARG A 404 -2.16 -2.74 27.62
C ARG A 404 -1.67 -1.66 28.60
N VAL A 405 -1.94 -0.38 28.32
CA VAL A 405 -1.53 0.71 29.23
C VAL A 405 -2.27 0.64 30.54
N HIS A 406 -3.57 0.29 30.54
CA HIS A 406 -4.34 0.13 31.76
C HIS A 406 -3.82 -1.01 32.64
N ARG A 407 -3.33 -2.12 32.08
CA ARG A 407 -2.73 -3.22 32.85
C ARG A 407 -1.40 -2.87 33.50
N ASN A 408 -0.63 -1.94 32.93
CA ASN A 408 0.66 -1.52 33.49
C ASN A 408 0.51 -0.36 34.51
N ALA A 409 -0.67 0.24 34.60
CA ALA A 409 -1.00 1.33 35.51
C ALA A 409 -1.77 0.83 36.78
N ALA A 410 -2.26 -0.40 36.77
CA ALA A 410 -2.89 -1.11 37.87
C ALA A 410 -1.88 -2.05 38.55
#